data_9e5b164ea1a80f74888d2c3fdc1c471f
#
_entry.id   9e5b164ea1a80f74888d2c3fdc1c471f
#
_cell.length_a   1.000
_cell.length_b   1.000
_cell.length_c   1.000
_cell.angle_alpha   90.00
_cell.angle_beta   90.00
_cell.angle_gamma   90.00
#
_symmetry.space_group_name_H-M   'P 1'
#
loop_
_entity.id
_entity.type
_entity.pdbx_description
1 polymer ?
#
loop_
_entity_poly.entity_id
_entity_poly.type
_entity_poly.pdbx_seq_one_letter_code
_entity_poly.pdbx_strand_id
1 'polypeptide(L)'
;MKKLLALVLALVMTMSLVTISNAAFKDADKIDYKEAVDVMNAVGVFIGDEKGNFNAKENLTREQAAKIIAYLELGEKAADALVGSATFTDVAATRWSAGFVSYCAQAGVVAGYDGKFDPAGQLTALQFGKMLLVEIGYDAKAAGMVGTDWAINTSKLMATAKLMDGIDGSVNQVLTREKAAQMTLNALKTPTVEYATKGSNI
;
A
#
# COMPACT_ATOMS: atom_id res chain seq x y z
N MET A 1 -1.08 -10.05 -9.24
CA MET A 1 0.22 -10.02 -8.56
C MET A 1 1.37 -10.66 -9.34
N LYS A 2 1.37 -11.98 -9.68
CA LYS A 2 2.54 -12.62 -10.36
C LYS A 2 2.99 -11.89 -11.63
N LYS A 3 2.08 -11.33 -12.43
CA LYS A 3 2.42 -10.55 -13.65
C LYS A 3 2.95 -9.16 -13.32
N LEU A 4 2.42 -8.51 -12.28
CA LEU A 4 2.90 -7.19 -11.84
C LEU A 4 4.27 -7.31 -11.17
N LEU A 5 4.48 -8.34 -10.34
CA LEU A 5 5.77 -8.62 -9.71
C LEU A 5 6.87 -8.88 -10.77
N ALA A 6 6.56 -9.66 -11.80
CA ALA A 6 7.51 -9.89 -12.91
C ALA A 6 7.81 -8.60 -13.68
N LEU A 7 6.81 -7.73 -13.87
CA LEU A 7 6.97 -6.44 -14.54
C LEU A 7 7.81 -5.48 -13.70
N VAL A 8 7.59 -5.43 -12.38
CA VAL A 8 8.36 -4.60 -11.44
C VAL A 8 9.79 -5.07 -11.33
N LEU A 9 10.04 -6.39 -11.23
CA LEU A 9 11.41 -6.93 -11.23
C LEU A 9 12.15 -6.63 -12.56
N ALA A 10 11.48 -6.76 -13.69
CA ALA A 10 12.04 -6.39 -14.99
C ALA A 10 12.33 -4.89 -15.05
N LEU A 11 11.42 -4.06 -14.52
CA LEU A 11 11.58 -2.60 -14.50
C LEU A 11 12.75 -2.17 -13.60
N VAL A 12 12.86 -2.75 -12.39
CA VAL A 12 13.98 -2.48 -11.46
C VAL A 12 15.34 -2.87 -12.09
N MET A 13 15.40 -3.99 -12.83
CA MET A 13 16.62 -4.39 -13.54
C MET A 13 16.95 -3.49 -14.73
N THR A 14 15.95 -2.89 -15.38
CA THR A 14 16.17 -1.99 -16.53
C THR A 14 16.41 -0.54 -16.10
N MET A 15 15.91 -0.11 -14.95
CA MET A 15 16.13 1.27 -14.45
C MET A 15 17.59 1.59 -14.13
N SER A 16 18.45 0.59 -13.93
CA SER A 16 19.89 0.82 -13.83
C SER A 16 20.55 1.23 -15.18
N LEU A 17 19.81 1.18 -16.29
CA LEU A 17 20.33 1.42 -17.65
C LEU A 17 19.50 2.41 -18.48
N VAL A 18 18.33 2.82 -18.04
CA VAL A 18 17.45 3.74 -18.79
C VAL A 18 17.04 4.89 -17.88
N THR A 19 17.43 6.09 -18.22
CA THR A 19 16.77 7.30 -17.70
C THR A 19 15.32 7.28 -18.23
N ILE A 20 14.39 6.72 -17.45
CA ILE A 20 12.97 6.84 -17.74
C ILE A 20 12.67 8.33 -17.59
N SER A 21 12.44 8.99 -18.71
CA SER A 21 11.96 10.36 -18.76
C SER A 21 10.47 10.38 -18.41
N ASN A 22 10.12 9.95 -17.18
CA ASN A 22 8.91 10.42 -16.56
C ASN A 22 9.18 11.86 -16.16
N ALA A 23 8.28 12.78 -16.50
CA ALA A 23 8.39 14.16 -16.05
C ALA A 23 8.58 14.14 -14.54
N ALA A 24 9.77 14.55 -14.08
CA ALA A 24 10.08 14.58 -12.66
C ALA A 24 9.02 15.42 -11.94
N PHE A 25 8.58 14.97 -10.78
CA PHE A 25 7.69 15.79 -9.95
C PHE A 25 8.33 17.15 -9.70
N LYS A 26 7.52 18.20 -9.64
CA LYS A 26 8.02 19.58 -9.44
C LYS A 26 8.74 19.74 -8.09
N ASP A 27 8.39 18.91 -7.11
CA ASP A 27 8.97 18.85 -5.77
C ASP A 27 9.96 17.67 -5.60
N ALA A 28 10.56 17.20 -6.70
CA ALA A 28 11.50 16.07 -6.70
C ALA A 28 12.75 16.31 -5.81
N ASP A 29 13.11 17.57 -5.59
CA ASP A 29 14.19 17.96 -4.68
C ASP A 29 13.88 17.67 -3.21
N LYS A 30 12.60 17.52 -2.85
CA LYS A 30 12.12 17.23 -1.49
C LYS A 30 11.91 15.75 -1.22
N ILE A 31 12.13 14.88 -2.20
CA ILE A 31 11.94 13.43 -2.09
C ILE A 31 13.24 12.78 -1.61
N ASP A 32 13.21 12.13 -0.44
CA ASP A 32 14.37 11.39 0.09
C ASP A 32 14.43 9.97 -0.51
N TYR A 33 13.27 9.32 -0.73
CA TYR A 33 13.17 7.95 -1.24
C TYR A 33 12.93 7.94 -2.76
N LYS A 34 13.82 8.58 -3.53
CA LYS A 34 13.67 8.82 -4.98
C LYS A 34 13.43 7.54 -5.78
N GLU A 35 14.27 6.50 -5.56
CA GLU A 35 14.12 5.23 -6.27
C GLU A 35 12.73 4.63 -6.09
N ALA A 36 12.25 4.59 -4.85
CA ALA A 36 10.94 4.03 -4.56
C ALA A 36 9.81 4.84 -5.19
N VAL A 37 9.89 6.16 -5.12
CA VAL A 37 8.89 7.05 -5.71
C VAL A 37 8.88 6.92 -7.23
N ASP A 38 10.05 6.90 -7.87
CA ASP A 38 10.17 6.76 -9.33
C ASP A 38 9.63 5.41 -9.82
N VAL A 39 9.99 4.31 -9.14
CA VAL A 39 9.47 2.97 -9.48
C VAL A 39 7.97 2.90 -9.29
N MET A 40 7.44 3.36 -8.15
CA MET A 40 6.02 3.30 -7.85
C MET A 40 5.19 4.20 -8.77
N ASN A 41 5.74 5.34 -9.20
CA ASN A 41 5.12 6.19 -10.20
C ASN A 41 5.13 5.55 -11.59
N ALA A 42 6.25 4.96 -11.98
CA ALA A 42 6.39 4.30 -13.28
C ALA A 42 5.42 3.11 -13.46
N VAL A 43 5.08 2.41 -12.38
CA VAL A 43 4.06 1.33 -12.39
C VAL A 43 2.64 1.82 -12.13
N GLY A 44 2.43 3.14 -11.98
CA GLY A 44 1.11 3.76 -11.81
C GLY A 44 0.47 3.56 -10.43
N VAL A 45 1.21 3.09 -9.42
CA VAL A 45 0.69 2.84 -8.06
C VAL A 45 0.68 4.11 -7.21
N PHE A 46 1.71 4.94 -7.34
CA PHE A 46 1.78 6.25 -6.68
C PHE A 46 1.83 7.34 -7.74
N ILE A 47 0.80 8.15 -7.81
CA ILE A 47 0.69 9.27 -8.74
C ILE A 47 0.78 10.60 -7.98
N GLY A 48 1.22 11.65 -8.67
CA GLY A 48 1.25 13.01 -8.13
C GLY A 48 -0.13 13.67 -8.06
N ASP A 49 -0.12 14.92 -7.60
CA ASP A 49 -1.30 15.78 -7.62
C ASP A 49 -1.48 16.44 -9.01
N GLU A 50 -2.63 17.10 -9.21
CA GLU A 50 -2.96 17.83 -10.46
C GLU A 50 -1.97 18.96 -10.78
N LYS A 51 -1.19 19.40 -9.79
CA LYS A 51 -0.15 20.44 -9.96
C LYS A 51 1.20 19.85 -10.35
N GLY A 52 1.32 18.53 -10.37
CA GLY A 52 2.53 17.79 -10.70
C GLY A 52 3.52 17.65 -9.54
N ASN A 53 3.05 17.74 -8.27
CA ASN A 53 3.87 17.44 -7.10
C ASN A 53 3.60 16.02 -6.61
N PHE A 54 4.60 15.40 -6.01
CA PHE A 54 4.45 14.13 -5.31
C PHE A 54 3.93 14.31 -3.88
N ASN A 55 4.26 15.42 -3.24
CA ASN A 55 3.92 15.72 -1.84
C ASN A 55 4.52 14.71 -0.86
N ALA A 56 5.81 14.44 -1.00
CA ALA A 56 6.55 13.37 -0.33
C ALA A 56 6.37 13.35 1.19
N LYS A 57 6.36 14.53 1.83
CA LYS A 57 6.32 14.69 3.28
C LYS A 57 4.90 14.73 3.87
N GLU A 58 3.87 14.72 3.03
CA GLU A 58 2.49 14.65 3.52
C GLU A 58 2.18 13.29 4.13
N ASN A 59 1.37 13.30 5.19
CA ASN A 59 0.92 12.08 5.85
C ASN A 59 -0.07 11.33 4.98
N LEU A 60 0.05 10.00 4.93
CA LEU A 60 -0.84 9.14 4.17
C LEU A 60 -2.15 8.94 4.94
N THR A 61 -3.29 9.19 4.27
CA THR A 61 -4.60 8.88 4.84
C THR A 61 -5.02 7.44 4.55
N ARG A 62 -5.98 6.93 5.34
CA ARG A 62 -6.50 5.57 5.19
C ARG A 62 -7.15 5.34 3.84
N GLU A 63 -7.89 6.31 3.31
CA GLU A 63 -8.49 6.20 1.98
C GLU A 63 -7.47 6.26 0.85
N GLN A 64 -6.40 7.04 1.00
CA GLN A 64 -5.29 7.05 0.04
C GLN A 64 -4.57 5.70 0.03
N ALA A 65 -4.36 5.09 1.20
CA ALA A 65 -3.80 3.75 1.28
C ALA A 65 -4.69 2.70 0.61
N ALA A 66 -6.01 2.77 0.77
CA ALA A 66 -6.93 1.88 0.07
C ALA A 66 -6.82 2.02 -1.46
N LYS A 67 -6.67 3.25 -1.99
CA LYS A 67 -6.41 3.46 -3.42
C LYS A 67 -5.08 2.82 -3.85
N ILE A 68 -4.01 3.00 -3.09
CA ILE A 68 -2.69 2.43 -3.39
C ILE A 68 -2.78 0.90 -3.48
N ILE A 69 -3.44 0.25 -2.51
CA ILE A 69 -3.61 -1.21 -2.52
C ILE A 69 -4.46 -1.66 -3.72
N ALA A 70 -5.57 -0.99 -4.02
CA ALA A 70 -6.38 -1.32 -5.18
C ALA A 70 -5.60 -1.18 -6.49
N TYR A 71 -4.77 -0.15 -6.62
CA TYR A 71 -3.90 0.05 -7.78
C TYR A 71 -2.81 -1.02 -7.87
N LEU A 72 -2.26 -1.43 -6.74
CA LEU A 72 -1.24 -2.48 -6.67
C LEU A 72 -1.80 -3.84 -7.13
N GLU A 73 -3.02 -4.18 -6.74
CA GLU A 73 -3.65 -5.48 -7.06
C GLU A 73 -4.25 -5.50 -8.48
N LEU A 74 -5.00 -4.45 -8.86
CA LEU A 74 -5.81 -4.43 -10.07
C LEU A 74 -5.15 -3.68 -11.23
N GLY A 75 -4.18 -2.79 -10.94
CA GLY A 75 -3.71 -1.76 -11.84
C GLY A 75 -4.67 -0.57 -11.92
N GLU A 76 -4.16 0.60 -12.32
CA GLU A 76 -4.88 1.89 -12.33
C GLU A 76 -6.25 1.78 -13.03
N LYS A 77 -6.27 1.29 -14.27
CA LYS A 77 -7.47 1.26 -15.10
C LYS A 77 -8.62 0.44 -14.51
N ALA A 78 -8.33 -0.72 -13.93
CA ALA A 78 -9.34 -1.57 -13.33
C ALA A 78 -9.77 -1.04 -11.96
N ALA A 79 -8.85 -0.49 -11.19
CA ALA A 79 -9.14 0.10 -9.90
C ALA A 79 -10.02 1.37 -10.02
N ASP A 80 -9.78 2.22 -11.03
CA ASP A 80 -10.60 3.41 -11.27
C ASP A 80 -12.03 3.07 -11.74
N ALA A 81 -12.26 1.87 -12.24
CA ALA A 81 -13.59 1.37 -12.60
C ALA A 81 -14.39 0.82 -11.40
N LEU A 82 -13.81 0.78 -10.19
CA LEU A 82 -14.51 0.30 -9.00
C LEU A 82 -15.68 1.21 -8.62
N VAL A 83 -16.84 0.59 -8.42
CA VAL A 83 -18.05 1.30 -8.00
C VAL A 83 -18.10 1.35 -6.46
N GLY A 84 -18.36 2.54 -5.92
CA GLY A 84 -18.50 2.72 -4.49
C GLY A 84 -19.77 2.06 -3.92
N SER A 85 -19.62 1.51 -2.73
CA SER A 85 -20.75 1.05 -1.91
C SER A 85 -20.60 1.61 -0.49
N ALA A 86 -21.72 1.74 0.24
CA ALA A 86 -21.73 2.21 1.62
C ALA A 86 -21.33 1.07 2.58
N THR A 87 -20.11 0.58 2.48
CA THR A 87 -19.58 -0.49 3.34
C THR A 87 -19.41 -0.01 4.79
N PHE A 88 -19.11 1.27 4.98
CA PHE A 88 -18.94 1.92 6.28
C PHE A 88 -19.83 3.16 6.38
N THR A 89 -20.29 3.48 7.58
CA THR A 89 -21.27 4.57 7.82
C THR A 89 -20.70 5.97 7.54
N ASP A 90 -19.39 6.12 7.57
CA ASP A 90 -18.65 7.36 7.32
C ASP A 90 -18.03 7.45 5.90
N VAL A 91 -18.34 6.47 5.04
CA VAL A 91 -17.90 6.46 3.63
C VAL A 91 -19.15 6.43 2.75
N ALA A 92 -19.61 7.61 2.33
CA ALA A 92 -20.71 7.72 1.39
C ALA A 92 -20.35 7.05 0.06
N ALA A 93 -21.29 6.37 -0.61
CA ALA A 93 -21.06 5.69 -1.89
C ALA A 93 -20.56 6.64 -2.99
N THR A 94 -20.85 7.93 -2.88
CA THR A 94 -20.40 8.99 -3.79
C THR A 94 -19.01 9.55 -3.46
N ARG A 95 -18.41 9.12 -2.33
CA ARG A 95 -17.04 9.54 -1.99
C ARG A 95 -16.05 8.99 -3.02
N TRP A 96 -15.08 9.80 -3.42
CA TRP A 96 -14.06 9.43 -4.41
C TRP A 96 -13.35 8.11 -4.09
N SER A 97 -13.19 7.80 -2.81
CA SER A 97 -12.49 6.61 -2.32
C SER A 97 -13.41 5.39 -2.09
N ALA A 98 -14.74 5.54 -2.23
CA ALA A 98 -15.69 4.51 -1.83
C ALA A 98 -15.48 3.18 -2.53
N GLY A 99 -15.14 3.18 -3.83
CA GLY A 99 -14.84 1.98 -4.59
C GLY A 99 -13.61 1.24 -4.06
N PHE A 100 -12.53 1.97 -3.80
CA PHE A 100 -11.28 1.43 -3.26
C PHE A 100 -11.46 0.88 -1.84
N VAL A 101 -12.15 1.62 -0.98
CA VAL A 101 -12.44 1.19 0.40
C VAL A 101 -13.30 -0.06 0.41
N SER A 102 -14.34 -0.12 -0.43
CA SER A 102 -15.22 -1.29 -0.54
C SER A 102 -14.46 -2.52 -1.03
N TYR A 103 -13.61 -2.35 -2.04
CA TYR A 103 -12.75 -3.42 -2.56
C TYR A 103 -11.82 -3.96 -1.48
N CYS A 104 -11.06 -3.09 -0.81
CA CYS A 104 -10.12 -3.48 0.23
C CYS A 104 -10.82 -4.14 1.45
N ALA A 105 -12.05 -3.72 1.77
CA ALA A 105 -12.84 -4.35 2.83
C ALA A 105 -13.29 -5.76 2.45
N GLN A 106 -13.76 -5.97 1.21
CA GLN A 106 -14.14 -7.30 0.70
C GLN A 106 -12.95 -8.25 0.59
N ALA A 107 -11.79 -7.72 0.21
CA ALA A 107 -10.53 -8.48 0.15
C ALA A 107 -9.92 -8.75 1.54
N GLY A 108 -10.49 -8.23 2.62
CA GLY A 108 -9.98 -8.40 3.98
C GLY A 108 -8.69 -7.62 4.29
N VAL A 109 -8.29 -6.71 3.40
CA VAL A 109 -7.10 -5.85 3.58
C VAL A 109 -7.33 -4.80 4.67
N VAL A 110 -8.53 -4.22 4.69
CA VAL A 110 -8.92 -3.22 5.68
C VAL A 110 -10.12 -3.70 6.50
N ALA A 111 -10.17 -3.23 7.75
CA ALA A 111 -11.32 -3.36 8.61
C ALA A 111 -11.65 -1.99 9.18
N GLY A 112 -12.93 -1.77 9.46
CA GLY A 112 -13.38 -0.63 10.22
C GLY A 112 -13.41 -0.91 11.71
N TYR A 113 -13.79 0.09 12.48
CA TYR A 113 -14.08 0.00 13.88
C TYR A 113 -15.45 0.63 14.13
N ASP A 114 -16.34 -0.08 14.84
CA ASP A 114 -17.69 0.38 15.12
C ASP A 114 -18.47 0.86 13.87
N GLY A 115 -18.37 0.09 12.78
CA GLY A 115 -19.03 0.41 11.52
C GLY A 115 -18.45 1.60 10.75
N LYS A 116 -17.33 2.16 11.19
CA LYS A 116 -16.63 3.31 10.57
C LYS A 116 -15.28 2.90 10.01
N PHE A 117 -14.86 3.56 8.94
CA PHE A 117 -13.56 3.39 8.30
C PHE A 117 -12.55 4.45 8.69
N ASP A 118 -12.99 5.67 8.99
CA ASP A 118 -12.19 6.87 9.20
C ASP A 118 -11.31 7.21 7.95
N PRO A 119 -11.94 7.57 6.83
CA PRO A 119 -11.23 7.71 5.55
C PRO A 119 -10.11 8.77 5.57
N ALA A 120 -10.29 9.87 6.29
CA ALA A 120 -9.30 10.95 6.43
C ALA A 120 -8.28 10.71 7.56
N GLY A 121 -8.47 9.66 8.36
CA GLY A 121 -7.53 9.31 9.42
C GLY A 121 -6.14 8.97 8.88
N GLN A 122 -5.11 9.37 9.62
CA GLN A 122 -3.73 9.11 9.24
C GLN A 122 -3.32 7.69 9.63
N LEU A 123 -2.54 7.03 8.78
CA LEU A 123 -2.01 5.69 9.03
C LEU A 123 -0.65 5.72 9.69
N THR A 124 -0.41 4.77 10.60
CA THR A 124 0.94 4.42 11.02
C THR A 124 1.60 3.45 10.03
N ALA A 125 2.94 3.35 10.08
CA ALA A 125 3.67 2.37 9.29
C ALA A 125 3.21 0.93 9.61
N LEU A 126 2.86 0.64 10.88
CA LEU A 126 2.33 -0.66 11.28
C LEU A 126 1.00 -0.99 10.60
N GLN A 127 0.08 -0.02 10.55
CA GLN A 127 -1.23 -0.21 9.92
C GLN A 127 -1.09 -0.41 8.40
N PHE A 128 -0.26 0.37 7.74
CA PHE A 128 0.01 0.21 6.31
C PHE A 128 0.77 -1.10 6.03
N GLY A 129 1.72 -1.46 6.89
CA GLY A 129 2.43 -2.73 6.81
C GLY A 129 1.51 -3.94 6.88
N LYS A 130 0.46 -3.90 7.73
CA LYS A 130 -0.59 -4.94 7.73
C LYS A 130 -1.30 -5.04 6.38
N MET A 131 -1.65 -3.91 5.75
CA MET A 131 -2.28 -3.91 4.43
C MET A 131 -1.37 -4.56 3.39
N LEU A 132 -0.09 -4.21 3.37
CA LEU A 132 0.91 -4.79 2.47
C LEU A 132 1.15 -6.28 2.72
N LEU A 133 1.14 -6.74 3.98
CA LEU A 133 1.28 -8.18 4.31
C LEU A 133 0.11 -8.97 3.72
N VAL A 134 -1.12 -8.48 3.84
CA VAL A 134 -2.29 -9.14 3.22
C VAL A 134 -2.14 -9.15 1.71
N GLU A 135 -1.66 -8.06 1.13
CA GLU A 135 -1.42 -7.93 -0.32
C GLU A 135 -0.40 -8.95 -0.84
N ILE A 136 0.66 -9.25 -0.10
CA ILE A 136 1.64 -10.28 -0.49
C ILE A 136 1.20 -11.70 -0.11
N GLY A 137 -0.03 -11.90 0.37
CA GLY A 137 -0.69 -13.19 0.50
C GLY A 137 -0.90 -13.70 1.92
N TYR A 138 -0.54 -12.94 2.97
CA TYR A 138 -0.85 -13.36 4.34
C TYR A 138 -2.36 -13.30 4.62
N ASP A 139 -2.92 -14.41 5.12
CA ASP A 139 -4.27 -14.39 5.70
C ASP A 139 -4.23 -13.70 7.08
N ALA A 140 -4.99 -12.63 7.26
CA ALA A 140 -4.94 -11.82 8.47
C ALA A 140 -5.31 -12.59 9.74
N LYS A 141 -6.21 -13.58 9.66
CA LYS A 141 -6.60 -14.43 10.79
C LYS A 141 -5.55 -15.49 11.07
N ALA A 142 -5.13 -16.25 10.05
CA ALA A 142 -4.14 -17.32 10.20
C ALA A 142 -2.80 -16.77 10.69
N ALA A 143 -2.42 -15.57 10.24
CA ALA A 143 -1.21 -14.89 10.67
C ALA A 143 -1.34 -14.14 12.01
N GLY A 144 -2.50 -14.20 12.68
CA GLY A 144 -2.74 -13.55 13.97
C GLY A 144 -2.71 -12.02 13.91
N MET A 145 -2.91 -11.44 12.73
CA MET A 145 -2.96 -9.98 12.53
C MET A 145 -4.34 -9.39 12.86
N VAL A 146 -5.12 -10.07 13.70
CA VAL A 146 -6.42 -9.64 14.22
C VAL A 146 -6.49 -9.87 15.73
N GLY A 147 -7.48 -9.26 16.42
CA GLY A 147 -7.63 -9.39 17.87
C GLY A 147 -6.58 -8.59 18.65
N THR A 148 -6.31 -8.98 19.90
CA THR A 148 -5.46 -8.23 20.84
C THR A 148 -4.00 -8.19 20.43
N ASP A 149 -3.48 -9.25 19.81
CA ASP A 149 -2.07 -9.41 19.47
C ASP A 149 -1.72 -8.97 18.05
N TRP A 150 -2.67 -8.36 17.33
CA TRP A 150 -2.51 -7.98 15.94
C TRP A 150 -1.25 -7.15 15.70
N ALA A 151 -0.97 -6.20 16.58
CA ALA A 151 0.14 -5.26 16.43
C ALA A 151 1.51 -5.96 16.53
N ILE A 152 1.65 -6.87 17.52
CA ILE A 152 2.90 -7.59 17.74
C ILE A 152 3.16 -8.61 16.61
N ASN A 153 2.12 -9.31 16.16
CA ASN A 153 2.23 -10.27 15.07
C ASN A 153 2.51 -9.57 13.74
N THR A 154 1.82 -8.48 13.46
CA THR A 154 2.09 -7.64 12.29
C THR A 154 3.53 -7.14 12.29
N SER A 155 4.02 -6.62 13.42
CA SER A 155 5.39 -6.11 13.54
C SER A 155 6.44 -7.20 13.26
N LYS A 156 6.24 -8.42 13.78
CA LYS A 156 7.11 -9.57 13.51
C LYS A 156 7.15 -9.92 12.02
N LEU A 157 5.98 -9.99 11.38
CA LEU A 157 5.89 -10.30 9.96
C LEU A 157 6.47 -9.20 9.08
N MET A 158 6.27 -7.92 9.45
CA MET A 158 6.91 -6.78 8.77
C MET A 158 8.44 -6.89 8.82
N ALA A 159 9.00 -7.30 9.97
CA ALA A 159 10.43 -7.51 10.11
C ALA A 159 10.92 -8.67 9.21
N THR A 160 10.20 -9.80 9.20
CA THR A 160 10.51 -10.95 8.33
C THR A 160 10.43 -10.58 6.85
N ALA A 161 9.41 -9.82 6.44
CA ALA A 161 9.22 -9.34 5.08
C ALA A 161 10.07 -8.10 4.74
N LYS A 162 10.87 -7.60 5.70
CA LYS A 162 11.75 -6.44 5.54
C LYS A 162 11.03 -5.19 5.05
N LEU A 163 9.77 -4.98 5.45
CA LEU A 163 8.97 -3.87 4.95
C LEU A 163 9.52 -2.49 5.35
N MET A 164 10.27 -2.42 6.45
CA MET A 164 10.88 -1.17 6.95
C MET A 164 12.35 -1.02 6.53
N ASP A 165 12.91 -1.90 5.72
CA ASP A 165 14.31 -1.80 5.31
C ASP A 165 14.57 -0.46 4.60
N GLY A 166 15.61 0.24 5.06
CA GLY A 166 15.99 1.55 4.52
C GLY A 166 15.07 2.71 4.95
N ILE A 167 14.13 2.48 5.87
CA ILE A 167 13.17 3.52 6.32
C ILE A 167 13.47 3.89 7.78
N ASP A 168 13.73 5.18 8.00
CA ASP A 168 13.95 5.71 9.34
C ASP A 168 12.67 5.78 10.17
N GLY A 169 12.81 5.48 11.47
CA GLY A 169 11.79 5.68 12.48
C GLY A 169 11.11 4.40 12.95
N SER A 170 10.04 4.56 13.73
CA SER A 170 9.29 3.48 14.37
C SER A 170 8.12 3.02 13.50
N VAL A 171 7.73 1.74 13.62
CA VAL A 171 6.49 1.23 13.00
C VAL A 171 5.22 1.94 13.49
N ASN A 172 5.28 2.58 14.67
CA ASN A 172 4.15 3.33 15.25
C ASN A 172 4.09 4.80 14.80
N GLN A 173 5.05 5.28 14.01
CA GLN A 173 5.01 6.65 13.48
C GLN A 173 3.93 6.79 12.42
N VAL A 174 3.37 7.98 12.30
CA VAL A 174 2.52 8.35 11.16
C VAL A 174 3.35 8.27 9.88
N LEU A 175 2.79 7.66 8.86
CA LEU A 175 3.49 7.34 7.63
C LEU A 175 3.36 8.48 6.62
N THR A 176 4.50 8.95 6.09
CA THR A 176 4.50 9.88 4.95
C THR A 176 4.35 9.14 3.62
N ARG A 177 3.94 9.87 2.58
CA ARG A 177 3.72 9.31 1.24
C ARG A 177 4.97 8.66 0.66
N GLU A 178 6.14 9.29 0.80
CA GLU A 178 7.39 8.71 0.29
C GLU A 178 7.84 7.45 1.06
N LYS A 179 7.62 7.41 2.39
CA LYS A 179 7.88 6.21 3.18
C LYS A 179 6.92 5.09 2.82
N ALA A 180 5.65 5.42 2.51
CA ALA A 180 4.71 4.44 2.00
C ALA A 180 5.15 3.88 0.63
N ALA A 181 5.69 4.71 -0.27
CA ALA A 181 6.25 4.26 -1.53
C ALA A 181 7.43 3.29 -1.30
N GLN A 182 8.33 3.61 -0.36
CA GLN A 182 9.44 2.71 -0.01
C GLN A 182 8.95 1.39 0.61
N MET A 183 7.97 1.42 1.52
CA MET A 183 7.39 0.20 2.08
C MET A 183 6.74 -0.67 1.00
N THR A 184 6.05 -0.04 0.04
CA THR A 184 5.41 -0.75 -1.08
C THR A 184 6.46 -1.38 -2.00
N LEU A 185 7.56 -0.67 -2.30
CA LEU A 185 8.68 -1.23 -3.06
C LEU A 185 9.32 -2.42 -2.34
N ASN A 186 9.49 -2.34 -1.01
CA ASN A 186 10.02 -3.43 -0.21
C ASN A 186 9.08 -4.65 -0.25
N ALA A 187 7.76 -4.43 -0.15
CA ALA A 187 6.76 -5.49 -0.26
C ALA A 187 6.82 -6.19 -1.63
N LEU A 188 6.99 -5.45 -2.72
CA LEU A 188 7.12 -6.03 -4.06
C LEU A 188 8.41 -6.85 -4.25
N LYS A 189 9.45 -6.58 -3.48
CA LYS A 189 10.69 -7.37 -3.45
C LYS A 189 10.57 -8.64 -2.58
N THR A 190 9.50 -8.75 -1.78
CA THR A 190 9.27 -9.89 -0.88
C THR A 190 8.57 -11.04 -1.62
N PRO A 191 8.97 -12.31 -1.42
CA PRO A 191 8.24 -13.45 -1.97
C PRO A 191 6.78 -13.47 -1.51
N THR A 192 5.86 -13.81 -2.41
CA THR A 192 4.45 -13.97 -2.06
C THR A 192 4.24 -15.21 -1.19
N VAL A 193 3.28 -15.11 -0.26
CA VAL A 193 2.87 -16.22 0.62
C VAL A 193 1.66 -16.92 0.02
N GLU A 194 1.69 -18.24 -0.03
CA GLU A 194 0.57 -19.07 -0.44
C GLU A 194 0.31 -20.12 0.65
N TYR A 195 -0.94 -20.23 1.08
CA TYR A 195 -1.34 -21.29 2.03
C TYR A 195 -1.70 -22.57 1.26
N ALA A 196 -1.18 -23.70 1.68
CA ALA A 196 -1.48 -25.01 1.07
C ALA A 196 -2.97 -25.37 1.18
N THR A 197 -3.61 -24.92 2.28
CA THR A 197 -5.05 -25.04 2.50
C THR A 197 -5.58 -23.73 3.05
N LYS A 198 -6.73 -23.25 2.56
CA LYS A 198 -7.33 -22.01 3.05
C LYS A 198 -7.58 -22.10 4.56
N GLY A 199 -6.97 -21.19 5.32
CA GLY A 199 -7.04 -21.15 6.79
C GLY A 199 -6.04 -22.07 7.52
N SER A 200 -5.05 -22.68 6.83
CA SER A 200 -3.95 -23.38 7.49
C SER A 200 -2.89 -22.38 7.98
N ASN A 201 -2.30 -22.66 9.14
CA ASN A 201 -1.14 -21.92 9.61
C ASN A 201 0.07 -22.23 8.71
N ILE A 202 0.91 -21.24 8.49
CA ILE A 202 2.19 -21.38 7.78
C ILE A 202 3.17 -22.07 8.70
#